data_e75eecb8eed58e3485764cfa0bd04e3d
#
_entry.id   e75eecb8eed58e3485764cfa0bd04e3d
#
_cell.length_a   1.000
_cell.length_b   1.000
_cell.length_c   1.000
_cell.angle_alpha   90.00
_cell.angle_beta   90.00
_cell.angle_gamma   90.00
#
_symmetry.space_group_name_H-M   'P 1'
#
loop_
_entity.id
_entity.type
_entity.pdbx_description
1 polymer ?
#
loop_
_entity_poly.entity_id
_entity_poly.type
_entity_poly.pdbx_seq_one_letter_code
_entity_poly.pdbx_strand_id
1 'polypeptide(L)'
;MNIDKFKELLSVPSKTYQEEDMVEYICDELEKIQGVTFYRDSMMNIYVTKGILEEDEYFPMFIAHTDTVHNKVDKIVVKEEKLQRPYTFGKTFDNTEVDVLKAYDKYDNPTGIGGDDKCGIFICLELLKQLDKVKVGLFVSEETGCHGSSKCDENFLQDVGYITQYDAPGNHLISEICSGVRLFERDSEFFNIVIPTIEESFKNEMLVQSHPYTDISQLKKKIDVCCINMSCGYYNMHTSNEFISIDDVICAIDAGKNMVEKLGLKKYKYEYKPIVYTPNTVMNSLIDFDYDEDELVHNLDSIEVIEETEGIYIMDSYQGEPVFISDENLPALYEIIRERLLGL
;
A
#
# COMPACT_ATOMS: atom_id res chain seq x y z
N MET A 1 -5.20 11.65 -17.45
CA MET A 1 -5.92 11.68 -16.15
C MET A 1 -6.98 12.78 -16.17
N ASN A 2 -8.19 12.53 -15.68
CA ASN A 2 -9.25 13.54 -15.53
C ASN A 2 -9.23 14.06 -14.08
N ILE A 3 -8.71 15.28 -13.88
CA ILE A 3 -8.52 15.88 -12.55
C ILE A 3 -9.84 16.16 -11.83
N ASP A 4 -10.90 16.52 -12.57
CA ASP A 4 -12.20 16.80 -11.97
C ASP A 4 -12.84 15.51 -11.42
N LYS A 5 -12.67 14.39 -12.12
CA LYS A 5 -13.09 13.08 -11.63
C LYS A 5 -12.29 12.62 -10.42
N PHE A 6 -11.00 12.94 -10.38
CA PHE A 6 -10.20 12.66 -9.21
C PHE A 6 -10.64 13.46 -8.00
N LYS A 7 -10.89 14.77 -8.16
CA LYS A 7 -11.44 15.60 -7.09
C LYS A 7 -12.82 15.14 -6.60
N GLU A 8 -13.65 14.64 -7.53
CA GLU A 8 -14.96 14.06 -7.18
C GLU A 8 -14.78 12.86 -6.25
N LEU A 9 -13.95 11.89 -6.63
CA LEU A 9 -13.60 10.72 -5.78
C LEU A 9 -13.04 11.16 -4.42
N LEU A 10 -12.07 12.07 -4.41
CA LEU A 10 -11.45 12.56 -3.17
C LEU A 10 -12.44 13.24 -2.22
N SER A 11 -13.53 13.77 -2.77
CA SER A 11 -14.58 14.43 -1.98
C SER A 11 -15.57 13.45 -1.33
N VAL A 12 -15.52 12.16 -1.69
CA VAL A 12 -16.38 11.12 -1.09
C VAL A 12 -15.83 10.75 0.29
N PRO A 13 -16.61 10.87 1.38
CA PRO A 13 -16.16 10.44 2.69
C PRO A 13 -16.13 8.92 2.79
N SER A 14 -15.06 8.36 3.40
CA SER A 14 -14.88 6.91 3.48
C SER A 14 -14.14 6.48 4.75
N LYS A 15 -14.58 6.96 5.92
CA LYS A 15 -13.96 6.51 7.18
C LYS A 15 -14.15 5.01 7.35
N THR A 16 -13.14 4.31 7.90
CA THR A 16 -13.18 2.89 8.25
C THR A 16 -14.50 2.52 8.97
N TYR A 17 -15.12 1.44 8.54
CA TYR A 17 -16.46 0.96 8.92
C TYR A 17 -17.64 1.89 8.49
N GLN A 18 -17.41 2.84 7.61
CA GLN A 18 -18.40 3.76 7.09
C GLN A 18 -18.12 4.05 5.59
N GLU A 19 -17.73 3.02 4.84
CA GLU A 19 -17.28 3.11 3.44
C GLU A 19 -18.41 3.03 2.41
N GLU A 20 -19.67 2.92 2.85
CA GLU A 20 -20.81 2.70 1.97
C GLU A 20 -20.87 3.71 0.82
N ASP A 21 -20.67 5.01 1.14
CA ASP A 21 -20.71 6.08 0.14
C ASP A 21 -19.60 5.90 -0.92
N MET A 22 -18.40 5.48 -0.51
CA MET A 22 -17.28 5.22 -1.40
C MET A 22 -17.51 3.98 -2.25
N VAL A 23 -18.00 2.90 -1.66
CA VAL A 23 -18.32 1.65 -2.36
C VAL A 23 -19.41 1.90 -3.42
N GLU A 24 -20.45 2.69 -3.12
CA GLU A 24 -21.48 3.07 -4.07
C GLU A 24 -20.91 3.93 -5.20
N TYR A 25 -20.13 4.96 -4.86
CA TYR A 25 -19.46 5.80 -5.85
C TYR A 25 -18.60 4.96 -6.83
N ILE A 26 -17.81 4.03 -6.31
CA ILE A 26 -16.98 3.14 -7.15
C ILE A 26 -17.86 2.29 -8.07
N CYS A 27 -18.93 1.69 -7.56
CA CYS A 27 -19.85 0.90 -8.38
C CYS A 27 -20.46 1.74 -9.51
N ASP A 28 -20.89 2.97 -9.22
CA ASP A 28 -21.42 3.90 -10.22
C ASP A 28 -20.38 4.28 -11.30
N GLU A 29 -19.09 4.39 -10.93
CA GLU A 29 -18.03 4.63 -11.91
C GLU A 29 -17.70 3.37 -12.72
N LEU A 30 -17.74 2.18 -12.12
CA LEU A 30 -17.52 0.90 -12.82
C LEU A 30 -18.59 0.63 -13.87
N GLU A 31 -19.86 0.97 -13.62
CA GLU A 31 -20.95 0.85 -14.60
C GLU A 31 -20.71 1.65 -15.88
N LYS A 32 -19.90 2.71 -15.81
CA LYS A 32 -19.56 3.58 -16.95
C LYS A 32 -18.39 3.04 -17.77
N ILE A 33 -17.64 2.05 -17.27
CA ILE A 33 -16.47 1.49 -17.95
C ILE A 33 -16.90 0.30 -18.81
N GLN A 34 -16.73 0.43 -20.11
CA GLN A 34 -17.13 -0.62 -21.05
C GLN A 34 -16.29 -1.91 -20.87
N GLY A 35 -16.95 -3.05 -20.88
CA GLY A 35 -16.31 -4.37 -20.90
C GLY A 35 -15.88 -4.88 -19.51
N VAL A 36 -16.24 -4.20 -18.43
CA VAL A 36 -16.05 -4.69 -17.07
C VAL A 36 -17.25 -5.49 -16.58
N THR A 37 -16.97 -6.48 -15.74
CA THR A 37 -17.95 -7.17 -14.88
C THR A 37 -17.45 -7.05 -13.45
N PHE A 38 -18.34 -6.81 -12.52
CA PHE A 38 -17.97 -6.72 -11.11
C PHE A 38 -19.05 -7.26 -10.18
N TYR A 39 -18.65 -7.58 -8.97
CA TYR A 39 -19.55 -7.96 -7.88
C TYR A 39 -19.00 -7.49 -6.54
N ARG A 40 -19.87 -7.45 -5.54
CA ARG A 40 -19.50 -7.17 -4.14
C ARG A 40 -19.74 -8.43 -3.30
N ASP A 41 -18.84 -8.67 -2.38
CA ASP A 41 -19.07 -9.70 -1.35
C ASP A 41 -19.88 -9.15 -0.16
N SER A 42 -20.08 -10.00 0.85
CA SER A 42 -20.85 -9.62 2.04
C SER A 42 -20.14 -8.59 2.93
N MET A 43 -18.85 -8.41 2.76
CA MET A 43 -18.07 -7.37 3.45
C MET A 43 -18.03 -6.04 2.70
N MET A 44 -18.62 -5.99 1.49
CA MET A 44 -18.56 -4.87 0.53
C MET A 44 -17.24 -4.75 -0.25
N ASN A 45 -16.32 -5.71 -0.16
CA ASN A 45 -15.19 -5.76 -1.08
C ASN A 45 -15.70 -5.81 -2.53
N ILE A 46 -15.04 -5.11 -3.43
CA ILE A 46 -15.40 -5.03 -4.84
C ILE A 46 -14.38 -5.82 -5.67
N TYR A 47 -14.88 -6.72 -6.51
CA TYR A 47 -14.09 -7.55 -7.42
C TYR A 47 -14.46 -7.24 -8.85
N VAL A 48 -13.48 -6.80 -9.65
CA VAL A 48 -13.70 -6.33 -11.02
C VAL A 48 -12.86 -7.15 -11.99
N THR A 49 -13.47 -7.60 -13.06
CA THR A 49 -12.77 -8.28 -14.18
C THR A 49 -13.08 -7.57 -15.48
N LYS A 50 -12.07 -7.30 -16.29
CA LYS A 50 -12.17 -6.83 -17.66
C LYS A 50 -11.43 -7.75 -18.60
N GLY A 51 -12.08 -8.11 -19.70
CA GLY A 51 -11.51 -8.98 -20.75
C GLY A 51 -11.70 -10.47 -20.47
N ILE A 52 -11.22 -11.27 -21.41
CA ILE A 52 -11.29 -12.74 -21.40
C ILE A 52 -9.88 -13.26 -21.68
N LEU A 53 -9.40 -14.20 -20.86
CA LEU A 53 -8.09 -14.84 -21.05
C LEU A 53 -8.16 -15.87 -22.18
N GLU A 54 -7.04 -15.99 -22.89
CA GLU A 54 -6.76 -17.13 -23.77
C GLU A 54 -6.09 -18.25 -22.96
N GLU A 55 -5.81 -19.37 -23.60
CA GLU A 55 -5.10 -20.49 -22.99
C GLU A 55 -3.69 -20.02 -22.53
N ASP A 56 -3.29 -20.39 -21.34
CA ASP A 56 -2.01 -20.01 -20.69
C ASP A 56 -1.84 -18.52 -20.34
N GLU A 57 -2.87 -17.70 -20.46
CA GLU A 57 -2.83 -16.32 -19.98
C GLU A 57 -3.28 -16.19 -18.52
N TYR A 58 -2.79 -15.15 -17.85
CA TYR A 58 -3.14 -14.77 -16.48
C TYR A 58 -3.38 -13.27 -16.38
N PHE A 59 -4.37 -12.86 -15.59
CA PHE A 59 -4.64 -11.44 -15.38
C PHE A 59 -3.54 -10.77 -14.54
N PRO A 60 -3.07 -9.57 -14.91
CA PRO A 60 -2.54 -8.62 -13.95
C PRO A 60 -3.67 -8.20 -13.00
N MET A 61 -3.36 -8.08 -11.71
CA MET A 61 -4.32 -7.60 -10.73
C MET A 61 -3.78 -6.37 -10.02
N PHE A 62 -4.64 -5.36 -9.87
CA PHE A 62 -4.37 -4.16 -9.10
C PHE A 62 -5.30 -4.09 -7.91
N ILE A 63 -4.81 -3.61 -6.78
CA ILE A 63 -5.60 -3.51 -5.55
C ILE A 63 -5.40 -2.16 -4.86
N ALA A 64 -6.42 -1.74 -4.13
CA ALA A 64 -6.44 -0.57 -3.27
C ALA A 64 -7.45 -0.79 -2.14
N HIS A 65 -7.41 0.04 -1.10
CA HIS A 65 -8.44 0.01 -0.06
C HIS A 65 -9.41 1.20 -0.14
N THR A 66 -10.61 1.00 0.40
CA THR A 66 -11.69 1.97 0.24
C THR A 66 -11.87 2.90 1.43
N ASP A 67 -11.33 2.53 2.57
CA ASP A 67 -11.44 3.30 3.81
C ASP A 67 -10.30 4.31 3.97
N THR A 68 -10.47 5.20 4.92
CA THR A 68 -9.47 6.17 5.38
C THR A 68 -9.62 6.37 6.89
N VAL A 69 -8.55 6.80 7.56
CA VAL A 69 -8.58 7.14 8.99
C VAL A 69 -9.38 8.41 9.30
N HIS A 70 -9.68 9.22 8.28
CA HIS A 70 -10.23 10.55 8.47
C HIS A 70 -11.69 10.55 8.89
N ASN A 71 -12.02 11.37 9.88
CA ASN A 71 -13.41 11.54 10.29
C ASN A 71 -14.27 12.15 9.18
N LYS A 72 -15.51 11.67 9.04
CA LYS A 72 -16.47 12.29 8.12
C LYS A 72 -16.70 13.74 8.51
N VAL A 73 -16.59 14.64 7.54
CA VAL A 73 -16.95 16.05 7.63
C VAL A 73 -18.14 16.34 6.73
N ASP A 74 -18.94 17.36 7.04
CA ASP A 74 -20.16 17.67 6.29
C ASP A 74 -19.92 17.91 4.80
N LYS A 75 -18.74 18.41 4.44
CA LYS A 75 -18.34 18.66 3.07
C LYS A 75 -16.81 18.68 2.97
N ILE A 76 -16.27 17.91 2.05
CA ILE A 76 -14.88 17.96 1.64
C ILE A 76 -14.77 18.83 0.39
N VAL A 77 -13.91 19.83 0.44
CA VAL A 77 -13.60 20.73 -0.70
C VAL A 77 -12.17 20.50 -1.12
N VAL A 78 -11.96 19.87 -2.26
CA VAL A 78 -10.62 19.60 -2.81
C VAL A 78 -10.15 20.79 -3.65
N LYS A 79 -8.98 21.32 -3.31
CA LYS A 79 -8.36 22.46 -4.01
C LYS A 79 -7.05 22.04 -4.66
N GLU A 80 -6.75 22.66 -5.80
CA GLU A 80 -5.41 22.63 -6.39
C GLU A 80 -4.57 23.73 -5.76
N GLU A 81 -3.36 23.38 -5.36
CA GLU A 81 -2.38 24.31 -4.81
C GLU A 81 -0.99 24.02 -5.40
N LYS A 82 -0.07 24.94 -5.20
CA LYS A 82 1.35 24.75 -5.52
C LYS A 82 2.14 24.61 -4.26
N LEU A 83 2.96 23.58 -4.20
CA LEU A 83 3.94 23.37 -3.13
C LEU A 83 5.35 23.25 -3.70
N GLN A 84 6.34 23.63 -2.91
CA GLN A 84 7.70 23.20 -3.18
C GLN A 84 7.72 21.68 -3.11
N ARG A 85 8.37 21.03 -4.08
CA ARG A 85 8.40 19.56 -4.19
C ARG A 85 8.76 18.97 -2.83
N PRO A 86 7.93 18.05 -2.31
CA PRO A 86 8.21 17.42 -1.04
C PRO A 86 9.56 16.72 -1.08
N TYR A 87 10.20 16.66 0.07
CA TYR A 87 11.46 15.98 0.25
C TYR A 87 11.33 14.52 -0.22
N THR A 88 12.03 14.19 -1.28
CA THR A 88 12.25 12.81 -1.68
C THR A 88 13.46 12.28 -0.93
N PHE A 89 13.26 11.20 -0.17
CA PHE A 89 14.34 10.58 0.59
C PHE A 89 15.59 10.41 -0.27
N GLY A 90 16.67 11.04 0.16
CA GLY A 90 18.03 10.68 -0.23
C GLY A 90 18.72 11.52 -1.29
N LYS A 91 18.06 12.32 -2.14
CA LYS A 91 18.79 13.10 -3.17
C LYS A 91 18.13 14.44 -3.48
N THR A 92 18.92 15.49 -3.34
CA THR A 92 18.80 16.87 -3.84
C THR A 92 17.41 17.50 -3.75
N PHE A 93 17.33 18.54 -2.92
CA PHE A 93 16.23 19.52 -2.97
C PHE A 93 16.13 20.06 -4.40
N ASP A 94 15.14 19.56 -5.12
CA ASP A 94 14.65 20.18 -6.31
C ASP A 94 13.67 21.28 -5.88
N ASN A 95 14.04 22.54 -6.08
CA ASN A 95 13.18 23.70 -5.74
C ASN A 95 12.02 23.88 -6.75
N THR A 96 11.63 22.84 -7.48
CA THR A 96 10.49 22.90 -8.39
C THR A 96 9.17 22.96 -7.62
N GLU A 97 8.29 23.86 -8.03
CA GLU A 97 6.89 23.84 -7.61
C GLU A 97 6.18 22.67 -8.27
N VAL A 98 5.38 21.96 -7.50
CA VAL A 98 4.49 20.87 -7.98
C VAL A 98 3.04 21.21 -7.69
N ASP A 99 2.17 20.84 -8.61
CA ASP A 99 0.73 20.95 -8.43
C ASP A 99 0.23 19.83 -7.53
N VAL A 100 -0.45 20.21 -6.45
CA VAL A 100 -0.96 19.28 -5.45
C VAL A 100 -2.45 19.47 -5.21
N LEU A 101 -3.10 18.43 -4.71
CA LEU A 101 -4.45 18.45 -4.18
C LEU A 101 -4.43 18.43 -2.66
N LYS A 102 -5.23 19.29 -2.04
CA LYS A 102 -5.50 19.33 -0.62
C LYS A 102 -6.99 19.40 -0.33
N ALA A 103 -7.38 18.90 0.84
CA ALA A 103 -8.77 18.95 1.28
C ALA A 103 -9.01 19.98 2.39
N TYR A 104 -10.18 20.57 2.35
CA TYR A 104 -10.67 21.56 3.30
C TYR A 104 -12.11 21.24 3.68
N ASP A 105 -12.48 21.59 4.89
CA ASP A 105 -13.88 21.57 5.33
C ASP A 105 -14.66 22.77 4.75
N LYS A 106 -15.95 22.84 5.06
CA LYS A 106 -16.82 23.96 4.61
C LYS A 106 -16.44 25.33 5.20
N TYR A 107 -15.56 25.38 6.20
CA TYR A 107 -15.07 26.60 6.82
C TYR A 107 -13.65 26.97 6.42
N ASP A 108 -13.11 26.25 5.41
CA ASP A 108 -11.75 26.45 4.89
C ASP A 108 -10.62 26.00 5.84
N ASN A 109 -10.94 25.12 6.79
CA ASN A 109 -9.90 24.49 7.61
C ASN A 109 -9.35 23.27 6.90
N PRO A 110 -8.01 23.03 6.94
CA PRO A 110 -7.42 21.81 6.40
C PRO A 110 -8.05 20.56 7.02
N THR A 111 -8.36 19.56 6.19
CA THR A 111 -8.81 18.24 6.60
C THR A 111 -8.04 17.18 5.82
N GLY A 112 -7.97 15.95 6.31
CA GLY A 112 -7.32 14.86 5.56
C GLY A 112 -8.02 14.65 4.21
N ILE A 113 -7.23 14.50 3.17
CA ILE A 113 -7.74 14.27 1.82
C ILE A 113 -8.05 12.79 1.57
N GLY A 114 -7.42 11.90 2.36
CA GLY A 114 -7.51 10.45 2.21
C GLY A 114 -6.85 9.98 0.91
N GLY A 115 -5.68 10.54 0.60
CA GLY A 115 -4.83 10.08 -0.50
C GLY A 115 -4.46 8.62 -0.33
N ASP A 116 -4.26 8.23 0.91
CA ASP A 116 -4.26 6.90 1.47
C ASP A 116 -5.71 6.41 1.67
N ASP A 117 -6.33 5.49 0.85
CA ASP A 117 -5.77 5.02 -0.43
C ASP A 117 -6.67 5.39 -1.63
N LYS A 118 -7.30 6.57 -1.61
CA LYS A 118 -8.09 7.05 -2.75
C LYS A 118 -7.23 7.27 -4.01
N CYS A 119 -5.90 7.45 -3.85
CA CYS A 119 -4.98 7.45 -4.96
C CYS A 119 -4.97 6.10 -5.64
N GLY A 120 -4.81 5.01 -4.90
CA GLY A 120 -4.86 3.64 -5.42
C GLY A 120 -6.20 3.32 -6.08
N ILE A 121 -7.34 3.71 -5.46
CA ILE A 121 -8.65 3.54 -6.10
C ILE A 121 -8.69 4.24 -7.46
N PHE A 122 -8.26 5.50 -7.52
CA PHE A 122 -8.27 6.27 -8.76
C PHE A 122 -7.37 5.65 -9.84
N ILE A 123 -6.16 5.22 -9.46
CA ILE A 123 -5.23 4.55 -10.35
C ILE A 123 -5.85 3.25 -10.89
N CYS A 124 -6.46 2.44 -10.04
CA CYS A 124 -7.15 1.21 -10.44
C CYS A 124 -8.27 1.49 -11.47
N LEU A 125 -9.08 2.52 -11.25
CA LEU A 125 -10.14 2.92 -12.18
C LEU A 125 -9.58 3.42 -13.53
N GLU A 126 -8.48 4.17 -13.52
CA GLU A 126 -7.81 4.64 -14.74
C GLU A 126 -7.16 3.48 -15.52
N LEU A 127 -6.56 2.51 -14.83
CA LEU A 127 -6.00 1.30 -15.46
C LEU A 127 -7.10 0.42 -16.06
N LEU A 128 -8.25 0.27 -15.41
CA LEU A 128 -9.42 -0.40 -15.98
C LEU A 128 -9.88 0.23 -17.30
N LYS A 129 -9.78 1.55 -17.45
CA LYS A 129 -10.13 2.23 -18.71
C LYS A 129 -9.11 1.97 -19.83
N GLN A 130 -7.84 1.79 -19.50
CA GLN A 130 -6.73 1.72 -20.44
C GLN A 130 -6.30 0.29 -20.83
N LEU A 131 -6.53 -0.69 -19.95
CA LEU A 131 -6.13 -2.08 -20.16
C LEU A 131 -7.32 -2.92 -20.67
N ASP A 132 -7.03 -3.89 -21.56
CA ASP A 132 -8.06 -4.77 -22.12
C ASP A 132 -8.31 -6.02 -21.28
N LYS A 133 -7.28 -6.50 -20.56
CA LYS A 133 -7.35 -7.68 -19.71
C LYS A 133 -6.74 -7.36 -18.36
N VAL A 134 -7.57 -7.24 -17.31
CA VAL A 134 -7.13 -6.83 -15.97
C VAL A 134 -8.15 -7.22 -14.92
N LYS A 135 -7.69 -7.51 -13.71
CA LYS A 135 -8.51 -7.62 -12.50
C LYS A 135 -8.22 -6.46 -11.54
N VAL A 136 -9.24 -6.05 -10.81
CA VAL A 136 -9.09 -5.10 -9.72
C VAL A 136 -9.82 -5.63 -8.49
N GLY A 137 -9.16 -5.55 -7.32
CA GLY A 137 -9.75 -5.79 -6.01
C GLY A 137 -9.72 -4.52 -5.18
N LEU A 138 -10.88 -4.12 -4.64
CA LEU A 138 -10.96 -2.97 -3.75
C LEU A 138 -11.50 -3.45 -2.41
N PHE A 139 -10.72 -3.28 -1.37
CA PHE A 139 -10.96 -3.88 -0.07
C PHE A 139 -11.39 -2.85 0.96
N VAL A 140 -12.28 -3.25 1.87
CA VAL A 140 -12.77 -2.40 2.97
C VAL A 140 -11.95 -2.64 4.23
N SER A 141 -11.93 -1.65 5.13
CA SER A 141 -11.40 -1.76 6.50
C SER A 141 -9.94 -2.23 6.54
N GLU A 142 -9.09 -1.64 5.70
CA GLU A 142 -7.64 -1.85 5.70
C GLU A 142 -7.01 -1.26 6.94
N GLU A 143 -7.32 -0.01 7.26
CA GLU A 143 -6.75 0.85 8.30
C GLU A 143 -6.88 0.32 9.74
N THR A 144 -7.63 -0.75 9.92
CA THR A 144 -7.85 -1.41 11.21
C THR A 144 -7.45 -2.89 11.20
N GLY A 145 -6.59 -3.30 10.24
CA GLY A 145 -6.03 -4.63 10.17
C GLY A 145 -6.43 -5.45 8.94
N CYS A 146 -6.60 -4.81 7.78
CA CYS A 146 -6.86 -5.48 6.50
C CYS A 146 -8.04 -6.45 6.53
N HIS A 147 -9.13 -6.07 7.25
CA HIS A 147 -10.25 -6.99 7.48
C HIS A 147 -10.92 -7.45 6.19
N GLY A 148 -11.06 -6.56 5.19
CA GLY A 148 -11.64 -6.89 3.90
C GLY A 148 -10.81 -7.92 3.14
N SER A 149 -9.53 -7.65 2.92
CA SER A 149 -8.64 -8.53 2.17
C SER A 149 -8.35 -9.86 2.87
N SER A 150 -8.38 -9.89 4.20
CA SER A 150 -8.26 -11.13 4.96
C SER A 150 -9.38 -12.13 4.64
N LYS A 151 -10.55 -11.63 4.20
CA LYS A 151 -11.73 -12.41 3.81
C LYS A 151 -11.99 -12.44 2.31
N CYS A 152 -10.98 -12.04 1.50
CA CYS A 152 -11.16 -11.98 0.06
C CYS A 152 -11.61 -13.32 -0.55
N ASP A 153 -12.37 -13.23 -1.65
CA ASP A 153 -12.79 -14.40 -2.42
C ASP A 153 -11.58 -15.02 -3.14
N GLU A 154 -11.09 -16.16 -2.62
CA GLU A 154 -9.95 -16.87 -3.18
C GLU A 154 -10.19 -17.40 -4.61
N ASN A 155 -11.47 -17.63 -5.00
CA ASN A 155 -11.77 -18.02 -6.38
C ASN A 155 -11.44 -16.88 -7.36
N PHE A 156 -11.56 -15.63 -6.93
CA PHE A 156 -11.18 -14.47 -7.75
C PHE A 156 -9.70 -14.43 -8.05
N LEU A 157 -8.86 -15.06 -7.23
CA LEU A 157 -7.40 -15.04 -7.37
C LEU A 157 -6.84 -16.13 -8.29
N GLN A 158 -7.62 -17.14 -8.68
CA GLN A 158 -7.10 -18.38 -9.31
C GLN A 158 -6.38 -18.16 -10.64
N ASP A 159 -6.78 -17.17 -11.42
CA ASP A 159 -6.24 -16.84 -12.74
C ASP A 159 -5.41 -15.54 -12.75
N VAL A 160 -4.92 -15.14 -11.58
CA VAL A 160 -4.05 -13.96 -11.40
C VAL A 160 -2.59 -14.35 -11.60
N GLY A 161 -1.86 -13.55 -12.39
CA GLY A 161 -0.46 -13.77 -12.70
C GLY A 161 0.51 -13.02 -11.78
N TYR A 162 0.13 -11.86 -11.30
CA TYR A 162 0.82 -11.01 -10.32
C TYR A 162 -0.11 -9.95 -9.77
N ILE A 163 0.25 -9.36 -8.61
CA ILE A 163 -0.58 -8.34 -7.94
C ILE A 163 0.26 -7.09 -7.69
N THR A 164 -0.32 -5.92 -7.97
CA THR A 164 0.23 -4.60 -7.60
C THR A 164 -0.74 -3.87 -6.70
N GLN A 165 -0.27 -3.41 -5.55
CA GLN A 165 -0.98 -2.48 -4.68
C GLN A 165 -0.37 -1.08 -4.79
N TYR A 166 -1.22 -0.05 -4.65
CA TYR A 166 -0.82 1.36 -4.65
C TYR A 166 -1.08 1.99 -3.28
N ASP A 167 -0.38 1.48 -2.27
CA ASP A 167 -0.57 1.85 -0.88
C ASP A 167 0.78 2.05 -0.19
N ALA A 168 1.56 2.97 -0.77
CA ALA A 168 2.78 3.48 -0.17
C ALA A 168 2.89 4.99 -0.44
N PRO A 169 3.35 5.78 0.54
CA PRO A 169 3.45 7.23 0.39
C PRO A 169 4.56 7.64 -0.60
N GLY A 170 4.47 8.86 -1.08
CA GLY A 170 5.52 9.46 -1.91
C GLY A 170 5.57 8.94 -3.33
N ASN A 171 6.79 8.90 -3.89
CA ASN A 171 7.03 8.58 -5.29
C ASN A 171 8.28 7.71 -5.52
N HIS A 172 8.78 7.03 -4.49
CA HIS A 172 10.04 6.29 -4.57
C HIS A 172 10.08 5.01 -3.72
N LEU A 173 8.99 4.63 -3.05
CA LEU A 173 8.97 3.46 -2.19
C LEU A 173 8.40 2.25 -2.91
N ILE A 174 9.03 1.11 -2.67
CA ILE A 174 8.57 -0.21 -3.07
C ILE A 174 8.69 -1.13 -1.87
N SER A 175 7.58 -1.78 -1.53
CA SER A 175 7.56 -2.73 -0.43
C SER A 175 7.94 -4.13 -0.93
N GLU A 176 9.02 -4.67 -0.38
CA GLU A 176 9.46 -6.05 -0.61
C GLU A 176 8.85 -7.02 0.39
N ILE A 177 8.65 -6.53 1.60
CA ILE A 177 8.06 -7.29 2.72
C ILE A 177 6.95 -6.44 3.32
N CYS A 178 5.79 -7.03 3.58
CA CYS A 178 4.71 -6.41 4.31
C CYS A 178 4.28 -7.33 5.46
N SER A 179 4.30 -6.84 6.70
CA SER A 179 3.99 -7.66 7.89
C SER A 179 4.70 -9.02 7.93
N GLY A 180 6.01 -9.03 7.67
CA GLY A 180 6.77 -10.27 7.63
C GLY A 180 6.46 -11.19 6.43
N VAL A 181 5.61 -10.76 5.51
CA VAL A 181 5.27 -11.50 4.28
C VAL A 181 6.10 -10.97 3.13
N ARG A 182 7.03 -11.77 2.63
CA ARG A 182 7.84 -11.42 1.45
C ARG A 182 6.98 -11.50 0.19
N LEU A 183 6.96 -10.43 -0.59
CA LEU A 183 6.09 -10.25 -1.75
C LEU A 183 6.70 -10.78 -3.05
N PHE A 184 8.00 -10.66 -3.21
CA PHE A 184 8.77 -11.13 -4.36
C PHE A 184 10.20 -11.49 -3.94
N GLU A 185 10.97 -12.12 -4.82
CA GLU A 185 12.39 -12.39 -4.62
C GLU A 185 13.23 -11.38 -5.39
N ARG A 186 14.26 -10.79 -4.74
CA ARG A 186 15.25 -9.95 -5.43
C ARG A 186 15.96 -10.76 -6.50
N ASP A 187 16.40 -10.10 -7.56
CA ASP A 187 17.07 -10.71 -8.71
C ASP A 187 16.21 -11.71 -9.52
N SER A 188 14.91 -11.84 -9.20
CA SER A 188 13.97 -12.61 -10.03
C SER A 188 13.66 -11.92 -11.35
N GLU A 189 13.11 -12.68 -12.34
CA GLU A 189 12.63 -12.08 -13.58
C GLU A 189 11.62 -10.96 -13.33
N PHE A 190 10.70 -11.16 -12.38
CA PHE A 190 9.72 -10.15 -12.00
C PHE A 190 10.39 -8.87 -11.49
N PHE A 191 11.28 -8.98 -10.52
CA PHE A 191 12.03 -7.86 -9.94
C PHE A 191 12.79 -7.08 -11.02
N ASN A 192 13.54 -7.81 -11.87
CA ASN A 192 14.38 -7.21 -12.91
C ASN A 192 13.61 -6.49 -14.03
N ILE A 193 12.30 -6.78 -14.18
CA ILE A 193 11.41 -6.06 -15.10
C ILE A 193 10.73 -4.90 -14.37
N VAL A 194 10.20 -5.15 -13.17
CA VAL A 194 9.30 -4.21 -12.47
C VAL A 194 10.06 -3.00 -11.96
N ILE A 195 11.18 -3.18 -11.25
CA ILE A 195 11.89 -2.06 -10.63
C ILE A 195 12.34 -1.03 -11.67
N PRO A 196 13.07 -1.40 -12.74
CA PRO A 196 13.48 -0.42 -13.75
C PRO A 196 12.28 0.23 -14.48
N THR A 197 11.14 -0.48 -14.58
CA THR A 197 9.93 0.07 -15.19
C THR A 197 9.30 1.17 -14.36
N ILE A 198 9.26 0.97 -13.04
CA ILE A 198 8.75 1.97 -12.09
C ILE A 198 9.71 3.17 -12.06
N GLU A 199 11.03 2.92 -11.96
CA GLU A 199 12.05 3.98 -11.97
C GLU A 199 11.99 4.85 -13.22
N GLU A 200 11.79 4.24 -14.40
CA GLU A 200 11.61 4.94 -15.66
C GLU A 200 10.35 5.83 -15.64
N SER A 201 9.25 5.32 -15.11
CA SER A 201 7.96 6.03 -15.05
C SER A 201 8.00 7.21 -14.08
N PHE A 202 8.59 7.04 -12.91
CA PHE A 202 8.73 8.10 -11.90
C PHE A 202 9.94 9.01 -12.14
N LYS A 203 10.87 8.61 -13.02
CA LYS A 203 12.18 9.27 -13.23
C LYS A 203 12.94 9.43 -11.92
N ASN A 204 12.84 8.45 -11.06
CA ASN A 204 13.41 8.43 -9.72
C ASN A 204 13.92 7.03 -9.39
N GLU A 205 14.95 6.92 -8.57
CA GLU A 205 15.45 5.65 -8.04
C GLU A 205 14.49 5.15 -6.96
N MET A 206 14.15 3.86 -6.97
CA MET A 206 13.24 3.27 -6.01
C MET A 206 13.98 2.73 -4.79
N LEU A 207 13.46 3.07 -3.62
CA LEU A 207 13.87 2.50 -2.35
C LEU A 207 13.02 1.24 -2.09
N VAL A 208 13.66 0.08 -2.14
CA VAL A 208 13.02 -1.21 -1.85
C VAL A 208 13.20 -1.53 -0.38
N GLN A 209 12.11 -1.51 0.38
CA GLN A 209 12.11 -1.64 1.84
C GLN A 209 10.94 -2.49 2.34
N SER A 210 10.89 -2.72 3.64
CA SER A 210 9.73 -3.31 4.31
C SER A 210 8.66 -2.24 4.58
N HIS A 211 7.41 -2.70 4.68
CA HIS A 211 6.26 -1.87 5.01
C HIS A 211 5.49 -2.53 6.17
N PRO A 212 4.84 -1.77 7.07
CA PRO A 212 4.13 -2.36 8.20
C PRO A 212 3.16 -3.43 7.76
N TYR A 213 1.93 -3.12 7.51
CA TYR A 213 0.98 -4.05 6.92
C TYR A 213 0.14 -3.33 5.87
N THR A 214 -0.40 -4.11 4.94
CA THR A 214 -1.33 -3.64 3.93
C THR A 214 -2.00 -4.86 3.29
N ASP A 215 -3.10 -4.68 2.59
CA ASP A 215 -3.94 -5.71 1.98
C ASP A 215 -3.17 -6.77 1.19
N ILE A 216 -2.12 -6.36 0.49
CA ILE A 216 -1.33 -7.27 -0.33
C ILE A 216 -0.68 -8.40 0.49
N SER A 217 -0.40 -8.15 1.76
CA SER A 217 0.14 -9.16 2.67
C SER A 217 -0.86 -10.29 2.91
N GLN A 218 -2.16 -9.97 2.99
CA GLN A 218 -3.22 -10.95 3.17
C GLN A 218 -3.45 -11.76 1.90
N LEU A 219 -3.43 -11.10 0.73
CA LEU A 219 -3.57 -11.79 -0.54
C LEU A 219 -2.39 -12.71 -0.83
N LYS A 220 -1.17 -12.25 -0.53
CA LYS A 220 0.07 -13.04 -0.74
C LYS A 220 0.06 -14.36 0.02
N LYS A 221 -0.56 -14.43 1.19
CA LYS A 221 -0.73 -15.67 1.96
C LYS A 221 -1.64 -16.70 1.25
N LYS A 222 -2.46 -16.26 0.27
CA LYS A 222 -3.48 -17.05 -0.41
C LYS A 222 -3.14 -17.38 -1.86
N ILE A 223 -2.08 -16.78 -2.41
CA ILE A 223 -1.72 -16.93 -3.83
C ILE A 223 -0.21 -17.10 -4.04
N ASP A 224 0.16 -17.97 -4.99
CA ASP A 224 1.54 -18.30 -5.35
C ASP A 224 2.08 -17.42 -6.49
N VAL A 225 1.92 -16.10 -6.39
CA VAL A 225 2.47 -15.18 -7.39
C VAL A 225 3.28 -14.07 -6.76
N CYS A 226 4.13 -13.43 -7.55
CA CYS A 226 4.79 -12.19 -7.13
C CYS A 226 3.75 -11.11 -6.88
N CYS A 227 3.96 -10.36 -5.80
CA CYS A 227 3.16 -9.21 -5.42
C CYS A 227 4.09 -8.01 -5.22
N ILE A 228 3.59 -6.79 -5.34
CA ILE A 228 4.35 -5.56 -5.07
C ILE A 228 3.41 -4.49 -4.52
N ASN A 229 3.85 -3.75 -3.50
CA ASN A 229 3.22 -2.51 -3.09
C ASN A 229 4.14 -1.34 -3.41
N MET A 230 3.59 -0.23 -3.93
CA MET A 230 4.40 0.89 -4.42
C MET A 230 3.76 2.24 -4.13
N SER A 231 4.61 3.27 -4.11
CA SER A 231 4.20 4.68 -3.97
C SER A 231 3.17 5.09 -5.01
N CYS A 232 2.23 5.93 -4.61
CA CYS A 232 1.17 6.43 -5.50
C CYS A 232 0.87 7.92 -5.36
N GLY A 233 1.74 8.69 -4.72
CA GLY A 233 1.72 10.15 -4.79
C GLY A 233 0.98 10.86 -3.66
N TYR A 234 0.58 10.19 -2.58
CA TYR A 234 0.10 10.85 -1.37
C TYR A 234 1.24 11.11 -0.38
N TYR A 235 1.09 12.13 0.44
CA TYR A 235 2.11 12.59 1.40
C TYR A 235 1.46 13.04 2.69
N ASN A 236 2.18 12.96 3.81
CA ASN A 236 1.69 13.32 5.15
C ASN A 236 0.40 12.58 5.51
N MET A 237 0.32 11.30 5.15
CA MET A 237 -0.83 10.44 5.42
C MET A 237 -1.25 10.52 6.88
N HIS A 238 -2.51 10.22 7.14
CA HIS A 238 -3.11 10.20 8.48
C HIS A 238 -3.12 11.55 9.21
N THR A 239 -2.86 12.66 8.52
CA THR A 239 -2.89 14.01 9.09
C THR A 239 -3.87 14.93 8.35
N SER A 240 -4.25 16.05 8.99
CA SER A 240 -5.03 17.10 8.32
C SER A 240 -4.23 17.87 7.25
N ASN A 241 -2.91 17.69 7.20
CA ASN A 241 -2.02 18.29 6.21
C ASN A 241 -1.65 17.33 5.07
N GLU A 242 -2.36 16.22 4.96
CA GLU A 242 -2.21 15.29 3.85
C GLU A 242 -2.46 15.98 2.51
N PHE A 243 -1.64 15.65 1.53
CA PHE A 243 -1.79 16.18 0.17
C PHE A 243 -1.37 15.14 -0.86
N ILE A 244 -1.79 15.37 -2.11
CA ILE A 244 -1.51 14.47 -3.23
C ILE A 244 -0.75 15.25 -4.30
N SER A 245 0.37 14.72 -4.79
CA SER A 245 1.08 15.21 -5.96
C SER A 245 0.40 14.66 -7.22
N ILE A 246 -0.10 15.56 -8.07
CA ILE A 246 -0.80 15.19 -9.30
C ILE A 246 0.13 14.43 -10.25
N ASP A 247 1.36 14.90 -10.39
CA ASP A 247 2.36 14.29 -11.27
C ASP A 247 2.74 12.88 -10.81
N ASP A 248 2.86 12.66 -9.50
CA ASP A 248 3.24 11.35 -8.97
C ASP A 248 2.11 10.31 -9.16
N VAL A 249 0.85 10.72 -9.04
CA VAL A 249 -0.30 9.86 -9.40
C VAL A 249 -0.30 9.50 -10.89
N ILE A 250 0.03 10.46 -11.77
CA ILE A 250 0.18 10.20 -13.22
C ILE A 250 1.31 9.19 -13.45
N CYS A 251 2.46 9.38 -12.79
CA CYS A 251 3.59 8.45 -12.89
C CYS A 251 3.21 7.04 -12.41
N ALA A 252 2.40 6.91 -11.35
CA ALA A 252 1.92 5.62 -10.85
C ALA A 252 0.99 4.92 -11.85
N ILE A 253 0.08 5.66 -12.53
CA ILE A 253 -0.76 5.11 -13.60
C ILE A 253 0.12 4.61 -14.76
N ASP A 254 1.08 5.43 -15.21
CA ASP A 254 1.99 5.06 -16.29
C ASP A 254 2.85 3.85 -15.91
N ALA A 255 3.33 3.79 -14.67
CA ALA A 255 4.08 2.64 -14.16
C ALA A 255 3.23 1.35 -14.24
N GLY A 256 1.98 1.39 -13.76
CA GLY A 256 1.07 0.24 -13.84
C GLY A 256 0.85 -0.25 -15.26
N LYS A 257 0.59 0.67 -16.20
CA LYS A 257 0.43 0.35 -17.61
C LYS A 257 1.70 -0.24 -18.22
N ASN A 258 2.86 0.39 -17.99
CA ASN A 258 4.15 -0.06 -18.52
C ASN A 258 4.56 -1.42 -17.93
N MET A 259 4.24 -1.69 -16.65
CA MET A 259 4.44 -3.01 -16.05
C MET A 259 3.62 -4.08 -16.76
N VAL A 260 2.34 -3.84 -17.04
CA VAL A 260 1.51 -4.81 -17.79
C VAL A 260 2.06 -5.05 -19.18
N GLU A 261 2.52 -4.01 -19.87
CA GLU A 261 3.12 -4.14 -21.20
C GLU A 261 4.40 -5.00 -21.18
N LYS A 262 5.28 -4.80 -20.19
CA LYS A 262 6.57 -5.52 -20.09
C LYS A 262 6.45 -6.91 -19.48
N LEU A 263 5.58 -7.10 -18.47
CA LEU A 263 5.34 -8.41 -17.82
C LEU A 263 4.46 -9.32 -18.70
N GLY A 264 3.51 -8.73 -19.42
CA GLY A 264 2.51 -9.48 -20.18
C GLY A 264 1.50 -10.19 -19.29
N LEU A 265 0.72 -11.06 -19.90
CA LEU A 265 -0.33 -11.86 -19.25
C LEU A 265 0.24 -13.21 -18.75
N LYS A 266 1.33 -13.16 -18.00
CA LYS A 266 2.06 -14.34 -17.51
C LYS A 266 1.88 -14.52 -15.99
N LYS A 267 2.07 -15.75 -15.54
CA LYS A 267 2.16 -16.06 -14.11
C LYS A 267 3.61 -15.97 -13.64
N TYR A 268 3.89 -15.04 -12.74
CA TYR A 268 5.18 -14.90 -12.04
C TYR A 268 5.09 -15.63 -10.71
N LYS A 269 5.41 -16.92 -10.72
CA LYS A 269 5.24 -17.79 -9.55
C LYS A 269 6.22 -17.43 -8.43
N TYR A 270 5.67 -17.18 -7.25
CA TYR A 270 6.42 -17.01 -6.01
C TYR A 270 5.58 -17.50 -4.84
N GLU A 271 5.97 -18.63 -4.25
CA GLU A 271 5.25 -19.23 -3.13
C GLU A 271 5.47 -18.42 -1.84
N TYR A 272 4.40 -18.22 -1.07
CA TYR A 272 4.52 -17.66 0.26
C TYR A 272 5.39 -18.58 1.14
N LYS A 273 6.40 -17.99 1.75
CA LYS A 273 7.23 -18.65 2.76
C LYS A 273 7.20 -17.80 4.01
N PRO A 274 6.69 -18.30 5.13
CA PRO A 274 6.75 -17.58 6.39
C PRO A 274 8.21 -17.21 6.70
N ILE A 275 8.46 -15.97 7.07
CA ILE A 275 9.77 -15.56 7.57
C ILE A 275 9.88 -16.13 9.00
N VAL A 276 10.70 -17.14 9.16
CA VAL A 276 11.00 -17.71 10.47
C VAL A 276 12.12 -16.88 11.08
N TYR A 277 11.78 -16.00 11.97
CA TYR A 277 12.76 -15.29 12.78
C TYR A 277 13.30 -16.26 13.84
N THR A 278 14.54 -16.69 13.66
CA THR A 278 15.25 -17.39 14.75
C THR A 278 15.75 -16.35 15.76
N PRO A 279 15.99 -16.71 17.04
CA PRO A 279 16.57 -15.78 18.01
C PRO A 279 17.84 -15.08 17.52
N ASN A 280 18.66 -15.76 16.72
CA ASN A 280 19.86 -15.18 16.12
C ASN A 280 19.53 -14.17 14.99
N THR A 281 18.45 -14.34 14.25
CA THR A 281 18.02 -13.41 13.19
C THR A 281 17.46 -12.13 13.80
N VAL A 282 16.66 -12.25 14.86
CA VAL A 282 16.18 -11.10 15.66
C VAL A 282 17.36 -10.35 16.28
N MET A 283 18.34 -11.08 16.83
CA MET A 283 19.53 -10.48 17.42
C MET A 283 20.37 -9.74 16.38
N ASN A 284 20.54 -10.28 15.17
CA ASN A 284 21.31 -9.61 14.11
C ASN A 284 20.56 -8.38 13.56
N SER A 285 19.24 -8.43 13.38
CA SER A 285 18.47 -7.25 12.98
C SER A 285 18.45 -6.14 14.04
N LEU A 286 18.52 -6.49 15.33
CA LEU A 286 18.65 -5.53 16.42
C LEU A 286 20.08 -4.99 16.59
N ILE A 287 21.11 -5.71 16.09
CA ILE A 287 22.53 -5.32 16.19
C ILE A 287 22.96 -4.46 14.98
N ASP A 288 22.32 -4.64 13.83
CA ASP A 288 22.58 -3.81 12.62
C ASP A 288 22.04 -2.37 12.73
N PHE A 289 21.30 -2.05 13.79
CA PHE A 289 21.03 -0.67 14.17
C PHE A 289 22.25 -0.10 14.91
N ASP A 290 23.04 0.68 14.21
CA ASP A 290 24.19 1.44 14.74
C ASP A 290 23.67 2.64 15.58
N TYR A 291 23.02 2.32 16.72
CA TYR A 291 22.57 3.33 17.67
C TYR A 291 23.68 3.58 18.71
N ASP A 292 24.00 4.85 18.91
CA ASP A 292 24.78 5.31 20.04
C ASP A 292 24.09 4.87 21.34
N GLU A 293 24.78 4.19 22.24
CA GLU A 293 24.21 3.60 23.48
C GLU A 293 23.46 4.62 24.35
N ASP A 294 23.77 5.92 24.20
CA ASP A 294 23.11 7.03 24.91
C ASP A 294 21.73 7.43 24.33
N GLU A 295 21.42 7.09 23.04
CA GLU A 295 20.10 7.36 22.45
C GLU A 295 19.05 6.30 22.80
N LEU A 296 19.46 5.08 23.12
CA LEU A 296 18.54 3.96 23.39
C LEU A 296 17.68 4.17 24.64
N VAL A 297 18.15 4.99 25.60
CA VAL A 297 17.48 5.21 26.89
C VAL A 297 16.36 6.27 26.79
N HIS A 298 16.33 7.09 25.74
CA HIS A 298 15.41 8.21 25.62
C HIS A 298 14.16 7.94 24.76
N ASN A 299 14.05 6.80 24.05
CA ASN A 299 13.00 6.56 23.10
C ASN A 299 12.05 5.38 23.39
N LEU A 300 11.95 4.95 24.65
CA LEU A 300 10.97 3.92 25.06
C LEU A 300 9.50 4.38 24.88
N ASP A 301 9.27 5.69 24.76
CA ASP A 301 7.93 6.26 24.52
C ASP A 301 7.48 6.11 23.05
N SER A 302 8.36 5.65 22.15
CA SER A 302 8.08 5.47 20.73
C SER A 302 7.88 4.01 20.31
N ILE A 303 7.97 3.05 21.23
CA ILE A 303 7.78 1.64 20.94
C ILE A 303 6.30 1.29 21.07
N GLU A 304 5.70 0.89 19.96
CA GLU A 304 4.35 0.33 19.94
C GLU A 304 4.42 -1.20 19.93
N VAL A 305 3.60 -1.84 20.74
CA VAL A 305 3.42 -3.29 20.80
C VAL A 305 2.00 -3.60 20.39
N ILE A 306 1.86 -4.32 19.29
CA ILE A 306 0.55 -4.75 18.76
C ILE A 306 0.42 -6.25 19.02
N GLU A 307 -0.60 -6.64 19.79
CA GLU A 307 -0.92 -8.05 20.04
C GLU A 307 -1.70 -8.64 18.88
N GLU A 308 -1.27 -9.81 18.39
CA GLU A 308 -1.99 -10.62 17.42
C GLU A 308 -2.24 -12.05 17.94
N THR A 309 -3.00 -12.83 17.17
CA THR A 309 -3.48 -14.18 17.59
C THR A 309 -2.36 -15.20 17.80
N GLU A 310 -1.16 -14.98 17.27
CA GLU A 310 -0.04 -15.93 17.30
C GLU A 310 1.30 -15.28 17.72
N GLY A 311 1.26 -14.02 18.23
CA GLY A 311 2.45 -13.28 18.62
C GLY A 311 2.23 -11.80 18.80
N ILE A 312 3.31 -11.05 18.86
CA ILE A 312 3.29 -9.59 18.97
C ILE A 312 4.13 -8.96 17.85
N TYR A 313 3.71 -7.77 17.40
CA TYR A 313 4.57 -6.87 16.64
C TYR A 313 5.17 -5.83 17.59
N ILE A 314 6.46 -5.61 17.45
CA ILE A 314 7.16 -4.49 18.12
C ILE A 314 7.62 -3.54 17.02
N MET A 315 7.23 -2.28 17.10
CA MET A 315 7.62 -1.26 16.12
C MET A 315 8.03 0.02 16.83
N ASP A 316 8.97 0.74 16.23
CA ASP A 316 9.29 2.11 16.59
C ASP A 316 8.40 3.05 15.76
N SER A 317 7.65 3.93 16.43
CA SER A 317 6.74 4.90 15.80
C SER A 317 7.44 5.91 14.87
N TYR A 318 8.76 6.00 14.91
CA TYR A 318 9.53 7.00 14.16
C TYR A 318 10.43 6.45 13.06
N GLN A 319 10.97 5.24 13.17
CA GLN A 319 11.98 4.73 12.20
C GLN A 319 12.13 3.20 12.16
N GLY A 320 11.18 2.39 12.57
CA GLY A 320 11.41 0.96 12.68
C GLY A 320 10.54 0.10 11.79
N GLU A 321 11.14 -0.96 11.23
CA GLU A 321 10.37 -2.07 10.69
C GLU A 321 9.69 -2.81 11.85
N PRO A 322 8.38 -3.12 11.79
CA PRO A 322 7.75 -3.93 12.81
C PRO A 322 8.37 -5.32 12.83
N VAL A 323 8.85 -5.73 13.99
CA VAL A 323 9.39 -7.08 14.20
C VAL A 323 8.29 -7.96 14.77
N PHE A 324 7.86 -8.95 14.02
CA PHE A 324 6.93 -9.96 14.53
C PHE A 324 7.65 -10.98 15.41
N ILE A 325 7.13 -11.20 16.59
CA ILE A 325 7.61 -12.21 17.52
C ILE A 325 6.47 -13.15 17.83
N SER A 326 6.58 -14.40 17.36
CA SER A 326 5.58 -15.41 17.65
C SER A 326 5.54 -15.76 19.14
N ASP A 327 4.42 -16.24 19.63
CA ASP A 327 4.23 -16.67 21.02
C ASP A 327 5.29 -17.66 21.51
N GLU A 328 5.80 -18.49 20.62
CA GLU A 328 6.87 -19.46 20.92
C GLU A 328 8.20 -18.76 21.27
N ASN A 329 8.46 -17.58 20.70
CA ASN A 329 9.72 -16.85 20.88
C ASN A 329 9.63 -15.72 21.93
N LEU A 330 8.43 -15.35 22.38
CA LEU A 330 8.23 -14.34 23.41
C LEU A 330 9.01 -14.63 24.72
N PRO A 331 9.04 -15.87 25.23
CA PRO A 331 9.83 -16.18 26.44
C PRO A 331 11.33 -15.93 26.25
N ALA A 332 11.88 -16.26 25.08
CA ALA A 332 13.30 -16.05 24.78
C ALA A 332 13.63 -14.56 24.68
N LEU A 333 12.76 -13.77 24.04
CA LEU A 333 12.92 -12.31 23.98
C LEU A 333 12.84 -11.69 25.37
N TYR A 334 11.89 -12.12 26.21
CA TYR A 334 11.77 -11.64 27.57
C TYR A 334 13.05 -11.85 28.38
N GLU A 335 13.67 -13.02 28.28
CA GLU A 335 14.93 -13.30 28.99
C GLU A 335 16.08 -12.43 28.44
N ILE A 336 16.18 -12.22 27.13
CA ILE A 336 17.20 -11.36 26.51
C ILE A 336 17.05 -9.90 26.99
N ILE A 337 15.82 -9.37 26.96
CA ILE A 337 15.53 -8.00 27.44
C ILE A 337 15.85 -7.92 28.94
N ARG A 338 15.44 -8.89 29.71
CA ARG A 338 15.70 -8.95 31.14
C ARG A 338 17.19 -8.96 31.46
N GLU A 339 17.98 -9.79 30.79
CA GLU A 339 19.44 -9.85 30.97
C GLU A 339 20.12 -8.51 30.66
N ARG A 340 19.68 -7.83 29.59
CA ARG A 340 20.24 -6.54 29.20
C ARG A 340 19.82 -5.39 30.10
N LEU A 341 18.54 -5.31 30.47
CA LEU A 341 18.02 -4.22 31.31
C LEU A 341 18.42 -4.34 32.79
N LEU A 342 18.61 -5.56 33.27
CA LEU A 342 18.90 -5.82 34.67
C LEU A 342 20.37 -6.15 34.95
N GLY A 343 21.19 -6.32 33.90
CA GLY A 343 22.61 -6.68 34.05
C GLY A 343 22.84 -8.02 34.76
N LEU A 344 21.90 -8.98 34.59
CA LEU A 344 21.90 -10.29 35.22
C LEU A 344 22.40 -11.35 34.27
#